data_4f8f415efca07dc9a8091625dbfdbf2e
#
_entry.id   4f8f415efca07dc9a8091625dbfdbf2e
#
_cell.length_a   1.000
_cell.length_b   1.000
_cell.length_c   1.000
_cell.angle_alpha   90.00
_cell.angle_beta   90.00
_cell.angle_gamma   90.00
#
_symmetry.space_group_name_H-M   'P 1'
#
loop_
_entity.id
_entity.type
_entity.pdbx_description
1 polymer ?
#
loop_
_entity_poly.entity_id
_entity_poly.type
_entity_poly.pdbx_seq_one_letter_code
_entity_poly.pdbx_strand_id
1 'polypeptide(L)'
;NYQGLDIKKGTTVHLFSQAAGTDPKVFENPGFDITAKRQAHFGFGAGAHHCIGHFIARGDMTEALALLAQRIKNPRFNGEVEWLPDSGNTGPIAMPMAFDPEV
;
A
#
# COMPACT_ATOMS: atom_id res chain seq x y z
N ASN A 1 23.21 8.51 -16.29
CA ASN A 1 22.40 7.90 -17.36
C ASN A 1 21.67 6.66 -16.81
N TYR A 2 20.39 6.54 -17.08
CA TYR A 2 19.58 5.39 -16.70
C TYR A 2 18.79 4.88 -17.90
N GLN A 3 19.08 3.67 -18.39
CA GLN A 3 18.45 3.06 -19.57
C GLN A 3 18.37 3.97 -20.80
N GLY A 4 19.43 4.73 -21.07
CA GLY A 4 19.49 5.67 -22.18
C GLY A 4 18.88 7.06 -21.91
N LEU A 5 18.22 7.25 -20.76
CA LEU A 5 17.73 8.55 -20.33
C LEU A 5 18.84 9.31 -19.59
N ASP A 6 19.17 10.49 -20.06
CA ASP A 6 20.15 11.37 -19.41
C ASP A 6 19.48 12.25 -18.36
N ILE A 7 19.70 11.90 -17.08
CA ILE A 7 19.15 12.61 -15.94
C ILE A 7 20.18 13.60 -15.44
N LYS A 8 19.92 14.89 -15.59
CA LYS A 8 20.84 15.95 -15.18
C LYS A 8 20.93 16.04 -13.65
N LYS A 9 22.09 16.48 -13.14
CA LYS A 9 22.26 16.77 -11.72
C LYS A 9 21.22 17.80 -11.26
N GLY A 10 20.56 17.53 -10.14
CA GLY A 10 19.51 18.38 -9.57
C GLY A 10 18.09 18.07 -10.09
N THR A 11 17.93 17.12 -10.99
CA THR A 11 16.59 16.67 -11.41
C THR A 11 15.91 15.96 -10.25
N THR A 12 14.67 16.35 -9.97
CA THR A 12 13.80 15.61 -9.03
C THR A 12 13.23 14.39 -9.74
N VAL A 13 13.39 13.22 -9.13
CA VAL A 13 12.87 11.96 -9.66
C VAL A 13 11.78 11.45 -8.69
N HIS A 14 10.57 11.23 -9.19
CA HIS A 14 9.47 10.65 -8.45
C HIS A 14 9.36 9.16 -8.74
N LEU A 15 9.35 8.34 -7.69
CA LEU A 15 9.20 6.89 -7.79
C LEU A 15 7.75 6.51 -7.41
N PHE A 16 6.95 6.15 -8.40
CA PHE A 16 5.55 5.78 -8.23
C PHE A 16 5.42 4.28 -7.91
N SER A 17 5.65 3.90 -6.66
CA SER A 17 5.58 2.50 -6.22
C SER A 17 4.19 1.89 -6.39
N GLN A 18 3.13 2.67 -6.23
CA GLN A 18 1.76 2.23 -6.46
C GLN A 18 1.53 1.89 -7.93
N ALA A 19 1.91 2.76 -8.86
CA ALA A 19 1.80 2.51 -10.29
C ALA A 19 2.62 1.29 -10.71
N ALA A 20 3.83 1.12 -10.15
CA ALA A 20 4.64 -0.06 -10.39
C ALA A 20 4.00 -1.34 -9.86
N GLY A 21 3.29 -1.26 -8.73
CA GLY A 21 2.58 -2.40 -8.11
C GLY A 21 1.27 -2.80 -8.80
N THR A 22 0.79 -1.98 -9.73
CA THR A 22 -0.45 -2.21 -10.50
C THR A 22 -0.22 -2.16 -12.01
N ASP A 23 1.02 -2.22 -12.47
CA ASP A 23 1.35 -2.19 -13.90
C ASP A 23 0.82 -3.46 -14.60
N PRO A 24 -0.14 -3.34 -15.54
CA PRO A 24 -0.73 -4.49 -16.23
C PRO A 24 0.28 -5.24 -17.13
N LYS A 25 1.43 -4.66 -17.42
CA LYS A 25 2.52 -5.35 -18.12
C LYS A 25 3.24 -6.37 -17.24
N VAL A 26 3.13 -6.23 -15.92
CA VAL A 26 3.79 -7.09 -14.93
C VAL A 26 2.77 -7.95 -14.19
N PHE A 27 1.61 -7.38 -13.91
CA PHE A 27 0.56 -8.04 -13.14
C PHE A 27 -0.65 -8.32 -14.04
N GLU A 28 -0.93 -9.57 -14.29
CA GLU A 28 -2.05 -10.01 -15.13
C GLU A 28 -3.41 -9.49 -14.63
N ASN A 29 -3.57 -9.42 -13.31
CA ASN A 29 -4.75 -8.87 -12.67
C ASN A 29 -4.34 -7.87 -11.57
N PRO A 30 -4.19 -6.58 -11.86
CA PRO A 30 -3.69 -5.59 -10.91
C PRO A 30 -4.71 -5.20 -9.82
N GLY A 31 -5.94 -5.68 -9.89
CA GLY A 31 -6.98 -5.44 -8.89
C GLY A 31 -6.61 -5.95 -7.50
N PHE A 32 -7.31 -5.47 -6.46
CA PHE A 32 -7.12 -5.94 -5.10
C PHE A 32 -7.76 -7.33 -4.94
N ASP A 33 -6.91 -8.34 -4.76
CA ASP A 33 -7.31 -9.72 -4.55
C ASP A 33 -6.35 -10.38 -3.54
N ILE A 34 -6.84 -10.67 -2.35
CA ILE A 34 -6.05 -11.27 -1.27
C ILE A 34 -5.73 -12.75 -1.50
N THR A 35 -6.39 -13.39 -2.45
CA THR A 35 -6.17 -14.81 -2.79
C THR A 35 -5.16 -14.99 -3.92
N ALA A 36 -4.89 -13.92 -4.66
CA ALA A 36 -3.98 -13.97 -5.80
C ALA A 36 -2.53 -14.16 -5.34
N LYS A 37 -1.80 -15.04 -6.01
CA LYS A 37 -0.35 -15.15 -5.83
C LYS A 37 0.32 -13.93 -6.47
N ARG A 38 0.85 -13.04 -5.66
CA ARG A 38 1.47 -11.78 -6.10
C ARG A 38 2.98 -11.88 -6.21
N GLN A 39 3.52 -11.14 -7.17
CA GLN A 39 4.95 -10.86 -7.23
C GLN A 39 5.36 -9.88 -6.12
N ALA A 40 6.67 -9.77 -5.88
CA ALA A 40 7.20 -8.79 -4.95
C ALA A 40 6.79 -7.36 -5.37
N HIS A 41 6.41 -6.55 -4.39
CA HIS A 41 6.02 -5.16 -4.58
C HIS A 41 7.07 -4.21 -4.00
N PHE A 42 7.04 -2.96 -4.42
CA PHE A 42 7.97 -1.92 -3.97
C PHE A 42 7.41 -1.05 -2.82
N GLY A 43 6.34 -1.46 -2.17
CA GLY A 43 5.72 -0.69 -1.07
C GLY A 43 6.65 -0.46 0.12
N PHE A 44 7.65 -1.30 0.31
CA PHE A 44 8.71 -1.13 1.31
C PHE A 44 10.06 -0.71 0.69
N GLY A 45 10.06 -0.23 -0.54
CA GLY A 45 11.27 0.07 -1.28
C GLY A 45 12.04 -1.17 -1.73
N ALA A 46 13.29 -0.98 -2.12
CA ALA A 46 14.18 -2.06 -2.56
C ALA A 46 15.66 -1.67 -2.36
N GLY A 47 16.55 -2.66 -2.50
CA GLY A 47 17.99 -2.46 -2.43
C GLY A 47 18.49 -2.10 -1.02
N ALA A 48 19.54 -1.30 -0.94
CA ALA A 48 20.21 -0.93 0.31
C ALA A 48 19.32 -0.13 1.28
N HIS A 49 18.27 0.52 0.76
CA HIS A 49 17.30 1.31 1.53
C HIS A 49 15.95 0.60 1.69
N HIS A 50 15.89 -0.72 1.49
CA HIS A 50 14.68 -1.48 1.82
C HIS A 50 14.27 -1.21 3.27
N CYS A 51 12.97 -1.01 3.50
CA CYS A 51 12.45 -0.63 4.80
C CYS A 51 12.91 -1.59 5.91
N ILE A 52 13.67 -1.09 6.87
CA ILE A 52 14.16 -1.90 8.01
C ILE A 52 13.01 -2.40 8.90
N GLY A 53 11.92 -1.64 8.97
CA GLY A 53 10.73 -1.96 9.78
C GLY A 53 9.72 -2.88 9.09
N HIS A 54 9.97 -3.38 7.89
CA HIS A 54 8.95 -4.09 7.13
C HIS A 54 8.45 -5.38 7.81
N PHE A 55 9.30 -6.09 8.54
CA PHE A 55 8.89 -7.28 9.29
C PHE A 55 7.94 -6.93 10.44
N ILE A 56 8.23 -5.86 11.18
CA ILE A 56 7.38 -5.37 12.27
C ILE A 56 6.03 -4.92 11.70
N ALA A 57 6.05 -4.07 10.68
CA ALA A 57 4.83 -3.60 10.03
C ALA A 57 3.95 -4.75 9.50
N ARG A 58 4.54 -5.77 8.93
CA ARG A 58 3.79 -6.95 8.47
C ARG A 58 3.21 -7.76 9.64
N GLY A 59 3.97 -7.93 10.70
CA GLY A 59 3.50 -8.59 11.92
C GLY A 59 2.30 -7.84 12.51
N ASP A 60 2.44 -6.55 12.76
CA ASP A 60 1.38 -5.70 13.30
C ASP A 60 0.11 -5.72 12.44
N MET A 61 0.26 -5.59 11.11
CA MET A 61 -0.89 -5.68 10.19
C MET A 61 -1.56 -7.06 10.23
N THR A 62 -0.79 -8.13 10.32
CA THR A 62 -1.33 -9.49 10.37
C THR A 62 -2.16 -9.68 11.63
N GLU A 63 -1.62 -9.32 12.78
CA GLU A 63 -2.32 -9.44 14.08
C GLU A 63 -3.55 -8.52 14.15
N ALA A 64 -3.40 -7.27 13.71
CA ALA A 64 -4.51 -6.31 13.70
C ALA A 64 -5.66 -6.77 12.80
N LEU A 65 -5.36 -7.22 11.58
CA LEU A 65 -6.39 -7.71 10.65
C LEU A 65 -7.04 -8.99 11.15
N ALA A 66 -6.28 -9.92 11.72
CA ALA A 66 -6.82 -11.14 12.30
C ALA A 66 -7.79 -10.83 13.47
N LEU A 67 -7.40 -9.90 14.34
CA LEU A 67 -8.23 -9.47 15.45
C LEU A 67 -9.50 -8.73 14.99
N LEU A 68 -9.38 -7.83 14.02
CA LEU A 68 -10.52 -7.12 13.46
C LEU A 68 -11.49 -8.10 12.78
N ALA A 69 -10.98 -9.04 11.98
CA ALA A 69 -11.81 -10.04 11.30
C ALA A 69 -12.61 -10.94 12.29
N GLN A 70 -12.11 -11.11 13.50
CA GLN A 70 -12.81 -11.85 14.56
C GLN A 70 -13.87 -11.00 15.27
N ARG A 71 -13.66 -9.70 15.41
CA ARG A 71 -14.45 -8.82 16.26
C ARG A 71 -15.47 -7.95 15.56
N ILE A 72 -15.33 -7.74 14.27
CA ILE A 72 -16.23 -6.88 13.50
C ILE A 72 -16.85 -7.66 12.35
N LYS A 73 -18.15 -7.41 12.11
CA LYS A 73 -18.89 -7.97 10.98
C LYS A 73 -19.39 -6.85 10.09
N ASN A 74 -19.51 -7.15 8.80
CA ASN A 74 -20.07 -6.20 7.82
C ASN A 74 -19.41 -4.82 7.86
N PRO A 75 -18.06 -4.71 7.83
CA PRO A 75 -17.42 -3.40 7.80
C PRO A 75 -17.83 -2.63 6.54
N ARG A 76 -18.19 -1.35 6.70
CA ARG A 76 -18.63 -0.47 5.62
C ARG A 76 -18.23 0.96 5.89
N PHE A 77 -18.00 1.73 4.84
CA PHE A 77 -17.74 3.15 4.99
C PHE A 77 -18.98 3.86 5.55
N ASN A 78 -18.75 4.80 6.48
CA ASN A 78 -19.77 5.63 7.13
C ASN A 78 -19.38 7.11 7.03
N GLY A 79 -19.01 7.55 5.84
CA GLY A 79 -18.56 8.88 5.53
C GLY A 79 -17.51 8.88 4.42
N GLU A 80 -17.05 10.06 4.07
CA GLU A 80 -15.98 10.24 3.10
C GLU A 80 -14.63 9.89 3.72
N VAL A 81 -13.74 9.32 2.91
CA VAL A 81 -12.35 9.07 3.30
C VAL A 81 -11.55 10.34 3.02
N GLU A 82 -10.95 10.89 4.04
CA GLU A 82 -10.06 12.04 3.94
C GLU A 82 -8.62 11.55 3.73
N TRP A 83 -7.98 12.02 2.67
CA TRP A 83 -6.64 11.58 2.27
C TRP A 83 -5.58 12.65 2.52
N LEU A 84 -4.37 12.20 2.82
CA LEU A 84 -3.18 13.06 2.75
C LEU A 84 -2.97 13.53 1.31
N PRO A 85 -2.46 14.76 1.10
CA PRO A 85 -2.01 15.21 -0.22
C PRO A 85 -0.96 14.27 -0.81
N ASP A 86 -0.95 14.14 -2.13
CA ASP A 86 0.07 13.38 -2.88
C ASP A 86 1.45 14.01 -2.74
N SER A 87 2.15 13.69 -1.67
CA SER A 87 3.46 14.26 -1.33
C SER A 87 4.48 13.23 -0.84
N GLY A 88 4.46 12.04 -1.41
CA GLY A 88 5.36 10.94 -1.04
C GLY A 88 4.62 9.80 -0.35
N ASN A 89 4.63 9.72 0.97
CA ASN A 89 3.79 8.76 1.68
C ASN A 89 2.35 9.28 1.74
N THR A 90 1.46 8.61 1.06
CA THR A 90 0.03 8.95 1.09
C THR A 90 -0.75 7.88 1.84
N GLY A 91 -1.82 8.30 2.49
CA GLY A 91 -2.70 7.42 3.25
C GLY A 91 -3.93 8.18 3.74
N PRO A 92 -4.93 7.49 4.29
CA PRO A 92 -6.08 8.15 4.87
C PRO A 92 -5.71 8.87 6.17
N ILE A 93 -6.17 10.13 6.30
CA ILE A 93 -6.15 10.89 7.56
C ILE A 93 -7.31 10.43 8.44
N ALA A 94 -8.49 10.24 7.81
CA ALA A 94 -9.69 9.75 8.45
C ALA A 94 -10.41 8.79 7.51
N MET A 95 -10.88 7.69 8.07
CA MET A 95 -11.65 6.67 7.35
C MET A 95 -12.82 6.23 8.24
N PRO A 96 -13.92 7.00 8.24
CA PRO A 96 -15.10 6.67 9.04
C PRO A 96 -15.68 5.32 8.62
N MET A 97 -15.81 4.41 9.58
CA MET A 97 -16.35 3.08 9.32
C MET A 97 -17.47 2.75 10.30
N ALA A 98 -18.48 2.08 9.81
CA ALA A 98 -19.48 1.38 10.62
C ALA A 98 -19.28 -0.13 10.49
N PHE A 99 -19.62 -0.85 11.51
CA PHE A 99 -19.59 -2.31 11.55
C PHE A 99 -20.58 -2.84 12.56
N ASP A 100 -20.92 -4.10 12.44
CA ASP A 100 -21.75 -4.78 13.41
C ASP A 100 -20.80 -5.49 14.39
N PRO A 101 -20.92 -5.25 15.70
CA PRO A 101 -20.08 -5.95 16.69
C PRO A 101 -20.44 -7.44 16.73
N GLU A 102 -19.46 -8.24 17.05
CA GLU A 102 -19.75 -9.63 17.41
C GLU A 102 -20.45 -9.64 18.77
N VAL A 103 -21.65 -10.24 18.82
CA VAL A 103 -22.46 -10.40 20.04
C VAL A 103 -22.02 -11.69 20.74
#